data_206f5b1dc72369beceedd62c8f11dab9
#
_entry.id   206f5b1dc72369beceedd62c8f11dab9
#
_cell.length_a   1.000
_cell.length_b   1.000
_cell.length_c   1.000
_cell.angle_alpha   90.00
_cell.angle_beta   90.00
_cell.angle_gamma   90.00
#
_symmetry.space_group_name_H-M   'P 1'
#
loop_
_entity.id
_entity.type
_entity.pdbx_description
1 polymer ?
#
loop_
_entity_poly.entity_id
_entity_poly.type
_entity_poly.pdbx_seq_one_letter_code
_entity_poly.pdbx_strand_id
1 'polypeptide(L)'
;MKKDDHKMKNDNFFEAWGNATNGIIYSATTQRNIRIQLVLAVIVMVLSLFYGLNTAEFLCLLFAVFMVIFAELINTAIETVVDLFVDVYHPKAKISKDVAAGAVVLAACNALVVGYFIFFKEENLKAISDSIFNNMVKSPMHLAFVAIMLVVIAVISMKAGCSKKTERGELVKEGFVPSGQSAIAFAVLTAIW
;
A
#
# COMPACT_ATOMS: atom_id res chain seq x y z
N MET A 1 -19.40 -33.76 -15.18
CA MET A 1 -18.48 -33.12 -14.22
C MET A 1 -17.44 -32.37 -15.06
N LYS A 2 -17.65 -31.06 -15.32
CA LYS A 2 -16.67 -30.20 -15.98
C LYS A 2 -15.55 -29.93 -14.95
N LYS A 3 -14.34 -30.40 -15.22
CA LYS A 3 -13.13 -29.99 -14.55
C LYS A 3 -12.92 -28.53 -14.93
N ASP A 4 -13.20 -27.62 -14.01
CA ASP A 4 -12.70 -26.24 -14.12
C ASP A 4 -11.18 -26.33 -13.99
N ASP A 5 -10.49 -26.34 -15.14
CA ASP A 5 -9.06 -26.11 -15.20
C ASP A 5 -8.80 -24.68 -14.73
N HIS A 6 -8.62 -24.51 -13.43
CA HIS A 6 -8.09 -23.27 -12.87
C HIS A 6 -6.66 -23.10 -13.40
N LYS A 7 -6.56 -22.46 -14.56
CA LYS A 7 -5.28 -22.10 -15.15
C LYS A 7 -4.52 -21.19 -14.18
N MET A 8 -3.40 -21.68 -13.66
CA MET A 8 -2.50 -20.87 -12.83
C MET A 8 -1.71 -19.85 -13.66
N LYS A 9 -1.83 -19.85 -14.99
CA LYS A 9 -1.13 -18.96 -15.92
C LYS A 9 -2.09 -17.91 -16.47
N ASN A 10 -1.71 -16.64 -16.34
CA ASN A 10 -2.45 -15.53 -16.93
C ASN A 10 -2.28 -15.52 -18.45
N ASP A 11 -3.37 -15.46 -19.20
CA ASP A 11 -3.35 -15.46 -20.66
C ASP A 11 -3.13 -14.03 -21.23
N ASN A 12 -3.49 -12.97 -20.46
CA ASN A 12 -3.43 -11.58 -20.90
C ASN A 12 -2.86 -10.66 -19.81
N PHE A 13 -2.25 -9.52 -20.23
CA PHE A 13 -1.75 -8.47 -19.35
C PHE A 13 -2.84 -7.93 -18.38
N PHE A 14 -4.06 -7.73 -18.86
CA PHE A 14 -5.18 -7.24 -18.04
C PHE A 14 -5.60 -8.24 -16.96
N GLU A 15 -5.53 -9.54 -17.27
CA GLU A 15 -5.78 -10.60 -16.30
C GLU A 15 -4.70 -10.63 -15.21
N ALA A 16 -3.43 -10.54 -15.62
CA ALA A 16 -2.30 -10.43 -14.69
C ALA A 16 -2.43 -9.22 -13.76
N TRP A 17 -2.81 -8.05 -14.30
CA TRP A 17 -3.08 -6.84 -13.53
C TRP A 17 -4.23 -7.03 -12.53
N GLY A 18 -5.32 -7.65 -12.99
CA GLY A 18 -6.47 -7.98 -12.14
C GLY A 18 -6.07 -8.89 -10.97
N ASN A 19 -5.28 -9.92 -11.24
CA ASN A 19 -4.81 -10.88 -10.24
C ASN A 19 -3.84 -10.22 -9.24
N ALA A 20 -2.94 -9.35 -9.70
CA ALA A 20 -2.06 -8.58 -8.81
C ALA A 20 -2.87 -7.65 -7.88
N THR A 21 -3.87 -6.96 -8.42
CA THR A 21 -4.76 -6.11 -7.62
C THR A 21 -5.55 -6.92 -6.59
N ASN A 22 -6.04 -8.10 -6.97
CA ASN A 22 -6.73 -9.01 -6.04
C ASN A 22 -5.80 -9.49 -4.92
N GLY A 23 -4.53 -9.74 -5.20
CA GLY A 23 -3.52 -10.09 -4.18
C GLY A 23 -3.32 -8.98 -3.15
N ILE A 24 -3.24 -7.73 -3.59
CA ILE A 24 -3.14 -6.57 -2.68
C ILE A 24 -4.41 -6.45 -1.81
N ILE A 25 -5.59 -6.59 -2.42
CA ILE A 25 -6.87 -6.54 -1.71
C ILE A 25 -6.97 -7.69 -0.70
N TYR A 26 -6.57 -8.91 -1.09
CA TYR A 26 -6.53 -10.05 -0.18
C TYR A 26 -5.66 -9.76 1.05
N SER A 27 -4.45 -9.26 0.84
CA SER A 27 -3.54 -8.90 1.94
C SER A 27 -4.14 -7.81 2.83
N ALA A 28 -4.76 -6.77 2.26
CA ALA A 28 -5.42 -5.70 3.01
C ALA A 28 -6.67 -6.18 3.80
N THR A 29 -7.35 -7.23 3.33
CA THR A 29 -8.52 -7.80 4.04
C THR A 29 -8.13 -8.76 5.15
N THR A 30 -7.08 -9.54 4.93
CA THR A 30 -6.67 -10.62 5.85
C THR A 30 -5.67 -10.15 6.90
N GLN A 31 -4.74 -9.26 6.54
CA GLN A 31 -3.64 -8.84 7.40
C GLN A 31 -3.92 -7.52 8.11
N ARG A 32 -3.85 -7.53 9.45
CA ARG A 32 -4.01 -6.33 10.28
C ARG A 32 -2.89 -5.32 10.04
N ASN A 33 -1.65 -5.80 9.89
CA ASN A 33 -0.47 -4.94 9.76
C ASN A 33 -0.53 -4.08 8.51
N ILE A 34 -0.90 -4.66 7.37
CA ILE A 34 -1.02 -3.91 6.11
C ILE A 34 -2.06 -2.79 6.21
N ARG A 35 -3.17 -3.01 6.91
CA ARG A 35 -4.18 -1.96 7.14
C ARG A 35 -3.62 -0.78 7.93
N ILE A 36 -2.87 -1.07 8.99
CA ILE A 36 -2.21 -0.03 9.80
C ILE A 36 -1.19 0.73 8.97
N GLN A 37 -0.38 0.03 8.18
CA GLN A 37 0.64 0.64 7.32
C GLN A 37 0.01 1.52 6.22
N LEU A 38 -1.11 1.10 5.61
CA LEU A 38 -1.83 1.92 4.64
C LEU A 38 -2.38 3.21 5.27
N VAL A 39 -2.93 3.14 6.48
CA VAL A 39 -3.39 4.33 7.22
C VAL A 39 -2.21 5.25 7.54
N LEU A 40 -1.10 4.71 8.02
CA LEU A 40 0.11 5.49 8.28
C LEU A 40 0.67 6.13 7.01
N ALA A 41 0.66 5.40 5.88
CA ALA A 41 1.07 5.93 4.59
C ALA A 41 0.21 7.14 4.16
N VAL A 42 -1.12 7.06 4.34
CA VAL A 42 -2.02 8.21 4.10
C VAL A 42 -1.63 9.40 4.98
N ILE A 43 -1.46 9.17 6.28
CA ILE A 43 -1.10 10.24 7.22
C ILE A 43 0.21 10.90 6.82
N VAL A 44 1.25 10.12 6.52
CA VAL A 44 2.57 10.63 6.12
C VAL A 44 2.49 11.40 4.80
N MET A 45 1.73 10.91 3.82
CA MET A 45 1.54 11.59 2.53
C MET A 45 0.77 12.92 2.70
N VAL A 46 -0.25 12.97 3.54
CA VAL A 46 -0.97 14.20 3.84
C VAL A 46 -0.06 15.18 4.58
N LEU A 47 0.69 14.71 5.59
CA LEU A 47 1.65 15.55 6.30
C LEU A 47 2.70 16.14 5.35
N SER A 48 3.19 15.38 4.37
CA SER A 48 4.20 15.85 3.42
C SER A 48 3.75 17.08 2.61
N LEU A 49 2.45 17.34 2.48
CA LEU A 49 1.92 18.53 1.80
C LEU A 49 2.15 19.83 2.60
N PHE A 50 2.23 19.72 3.92
CA PHE A 50 2.43 20.89 4.79
C PHE A 50 3.91 21.25 4.94
N TYR A 51 4.81 20.36 4.53
CA TYR A 51 6.25 20.55 4.54
C TYR A 51 6.73 20.92 3.14
N GLY A 52 7.53 21.96 2.99
CA GLY A 52 8.08 22.41 1.71
C GLY A 52 9.16 21.45 1.16
N LEU A 53 8.82 20.17 1.00
CA LEU A 53 9.77 19.14 0.58
C LEU A 53 10.30 19.42 -0.83
N ASN A 54 11.60 19.28 -1.01
CA ASN A 54 12.17 19.25 -2.34
C ASN A 54 11.90 17.88 -3.01
N THR A 55 12.10 17.81 -4.34
CA THR A 55 11.81 16.58 -5.11
C THR A 55 12.56 15.36 -4.59
N ALA A 56 13.82 15.51 -4.18
CA ALA A 56 14.61 14.39 -3.66
C ALA A 56 14.08 13.90 -2.32
N GLU A 57 13.75 14.79 -1.40
CA GLU A 57 13.14 14.47 -0.10
C GLU A 57 11.82 13.75 -0.28
N PHE A 58 10.97 14.24 -1.19
CA PHE A 58 9.69 13.61 -1.50
C PHE A 58 9.85 12.22 -2.09
N LEU A 59 10.78 12.02 -3.03
CA LEU A 59 11.07 10.70 -3.60
C LEU A 59 11.63 9.73 -2.58
N CYS A 60 12.51 10.18 -1.67
CA CYS A 60 13.01 9.36 -0.58
C CYS A 60 11.89 8.91 0.38
N LEU A 61 10.99 9.84 0.74
CA LEU A 61 9.84 9.54 1.59
C LEU A 61 8.90 8.53 0.94
N LEU A 62 8.59 8.76 -0.33
CA LEU A 62 7.76 7.87 -1.14
C LEU A 62 8.35 6.47 -1.23
N PHE A 63 9.65 6.37 -1.53
CA PHE A 63 10.36 5.11 -1.61
C PHE A 63 10.34 4.36 -0.27
N ALA A 64 10.56 5.06 0.84
CA ALA A 64 10.49 4.46 2.17
C ALA A 64 9.11 3.89 2.47
N VAL A 65 8.03 4.62 2.17
CA VAL A 65 6.65 4.15 2.34
C VAL A 65 6.37 2.91 1.49
N PHE A 66 6.76 2.93 0.21
CA PHE A 66 6.59 1.79 -0.68
C PHE A 66 7.37 0.56 -0.20
N MET A 67 8.59 0.73 0.30
CA MET A 67 9.40 -0.37 0.80
C MET A 67 8.76 -1.08 2.00
N VAL A 68 8.09 -0.35 2.90
CA VAL A 68 7.36 -0.94 4.03
C VAL A 68 6.20 -1.79 3.53
N ILE A 69 5.36 -1.23 2.63
CA ILE A 69 4.21 -1.96 2.06
C ILE A 69 4.68 -3.18 1.26
N PHE A 70 5.74 -3.03 0.46
CA PHE A 70 6.32 -4.12 -0.33
C PHE A 70 6.83 -5.26 0.56
N ALA A 71 7.58 -4.93 1.62
CA ALA A 71 8.07 -5.93 2.57
C ALA A 71 6.92 -6.69 3.23
N GLU A 72 5.83 -6.01 3.61
CA GLU A 72 4.65 -6.65 4.21
C GLU A 72 3.92 -7.58 3.23
N LEU A 73 3.80 -7.17 1.95
CA LEU A 73 3.22 -8.04 0.92
C LEU A 73 4.04 -9.33 0.73
N ILE A 74 5.36 -9.22 0.71
CA ILE A 74 6.25 -10.39 0.64
C ILE A 74 6.15 -11.25 1.90
N ASN A 75 6.11 -10.63 3.08
CA ASN A 75 5.89 -11.34 4.33
C ASN A 75 4.58 -12.14 4.30
N THR A 76 3.48 -11.51 3.87
CA THR A 76 2.17 -12.17 3.74
C THR A 76 2.22 -13.34 2.75
N ALA A 77 2.92 -13.19 1.62
CA ALA A 77 3.08 -14.27 0.66
C ALA A 77 3.86 -15.45 1.24
N ILE A 78 4.96 -15.19 1.97
CA ILE A 78 5.76 -16.23 2.63
C ILE A 78 4.94 -16.94 3.71
N GLU A 79 4.22 -16.20 4.56
CA GLU A 79 3.33 -16.78 5.56
C GLU A 79 2.30 -17.71 4.91
N THR A 80 1.64 -17.25 3.84
CA THR A 80 0.63 -18.03 3.13
C THR A 80 1.21 -19.31 2.53
N VAL A 81 2.41 -19.24 1.93
CA VAL A 81 3.10 -20.42 1.38
C VAL A 81 3.48 -21.39 2.48
N VAL A 82 4.06 -20.90 3.57
CA VAL A 82 4.45 -21.77 4.70
C VAL A 82 3.22 -22.46 5.29
N ASP A 83 2.12 -21.74 5.48
CA ASP A 83 0.87 -22.29 6.05
C ASP A 83 0.18 -23.29 5.12
N LEU A 84 0.43 -23.22 3.81
CA LEU A 84 -0.09 -24.18 2.83
C LEU A 84 0.58 -25.56 2.97
N PHE A 85 1.87 -25.60 3.34
CA PHE A 85 2.66 -26.84 3.34
C PHE A 85 2.93 -27.40 4.75
N VAL A 86 2.65 -26.65 5.82
CA VAL A 86 3.06 -27.01 7.18
C VAL A 86 1.85 -26.92 8.12
N ASP A 87 1.18 -28.05 8.31
CA ASP A 87 0.03 -28.17 9.25
C ASP A 87 0.49 -28.35 10.71
N VAL A 88 1.74 -28.78 10.94
CA VAL A 88 2.31 -29.04 12.27
C VAL A 88 3.55 -28.16 12.47
N TYR A 89 3.80 -27.76 13.72
CA TYR A 89 4.99 -26.97 14.04
C TYR A 89 6.27 -27.57 13.49
N HIS A 90 6.98 -26.77 12.68
CA HIS A 90 8.28 -27.14 12.13
C HIS A 90 9.28 -25.98 12.35
N PRO A 91 10.46 -26.22 12.98
CA PRO A 91 11.40 -25.15 13.33
C PRO A 91 11.85 -24.30 12.16
N LYS A 92 12.11 -24.89 10.97
CA LYS A 92 12.51 -24.16 9.76
C LYS A 92 11.37 -23.29 9.21
N ALA A 93 10.12 -23.75 9.30
CA ALA A 93 8.95 -22.97 8.90
C ALA A 93 8.81 -21.72 9.77
N LYS A 94 9.00 -21.87 11.09
CA LYS A 94 9.02 -20.72 12.01
C LYS A 94 10.14 -19.75 11.64
N ILE A 95 11.37 -20.23 11.43
CA ILE A 95 12.50 -19.37 11.04
C ILE A 95 12.20 -18.59 9.75
N SER A 96 11.59 -19.23 8.74
CA SER A 96 11.24 -18.56 7.49
C SER A 96 10.24 -17.42 7.71
N LYS A 97 9.23 -17.62 8.55
CA LYS A 97 8.28 -16.57 8.94
C LYS A 97 8.96 -15.43 9.72
N ASP A 98 9.81 -15.80 10.70
CA ASP A 98 10.52 -14.81 11.52
C ASP A 98 11.46 -13.94 10.66
N VAL A 99 12.15 -14.53 9.67
CA VAL A 99 13.01 -13.79 8.73
C VAL A 99 12.19 -12.85 7.85
N ALA A 100 11.05 -13.31 7.33
CA ALA A 100 10.16 -12.46 6.53
C ALA A 100 9.61 -11.27 7.34
N ALA A 101 9.16 -11.51 8.57
CA ALA A 101 8.76 -10.45 9.50
C ALA A 101 9.92 -9.50 9.84
N GLY A 102 11.14 -10.02 9.98
CA GLY A 102 12.35 -9.22 10.18
C GLY A 102 12.62 -8.24 9.05
N ALA A 103 12.35 -8.62 7.80
CA ALA A 103 12.47 -7.70 6.66
C ALA A 103 11.49 -6.53 6.75
N VAL A 104 10.27 -6.76 7.25
CA VAL A 104 9.28 -5.69 7.49
C VAL A 104 9.80 -4.73 8.58
N VAL A 105 10.36 -5.25 9.66
CA VAL A 105 10.94 -4.43 10.73
C VAL A 105 12.08 -3.55 10.19
N LEU A 106 12.97 -4.11 9.37
CA LEU A 106 14.06 -3.33 8.77
C LEU A 106 13.53 -2.23 7.85
N ALA A 107 12.52 -2.51 7.03
CA ALA A 107 11.88 -1.51 6.18
C ALA A 107 11.22 -0.40 7.01
N ALA A 108 10.53 -0.76 8.11
CA ALA A 108 9.92 0.20 9.02
C ALA A 108 10.96 1.08 9.73
N CYS A 109 12.07 0.50 10.20
CA CYS A 109 13.19 1.27 10.76
C CYS A 109 13.77 2.26 9.75
N ASN A 110 13.97 1.83 8.50
CA ASN A 110 14.42 2.73 7.43
C ASN A 110 13.43 3.88 7.21
N ALA A 111 12.12 3.59 7.17
CA ALA A 111 11.09 4.62 6.99
C ALA A 111 11.06 5.62 8.16
N LEU A 112 11.28 5.17 9.40
CA LEU A 112 11.40 6.03 10.57
C LEU A 112 12.62 6.96 10.47
N VAL A 113 13.77 6.44 10.03
CA VAL A 113 14.99 7.24 9.83
C VAL A 113 14.77 8.30 8.76
N VAL A 114 14.21 7.91 7.60
CA VAL A 114 13.90 8.86 6.52
C VAL A 114 12.91 9.92 6.99
N GLY A 115 11.84 9.51 7.67
CA GLY A 115 10.85 10.44 8.24
C GLY A 115 11.47 11.40 9.25
N TYR A 116 12.35 10.91 10.13
CA TYR A 116 13.05 11.75 11.09
C TYR A 116 13.84 12.86 10.38
N PHE A 117 14.71 12.51 9.43
CA PHE A 117 15.52 13.51 8.72
C PHE A 117 14.71 14.49 7.89
N ILE A 118 13.54 14.08 7.38
CA ILE A 118 12.67 14.95 6.58
C ILE A 118 11.85 15.88 7.48
N PHE A 119 11.17 15.33 8.48
CA PHE A 119 10.19 16.10 9.27
C PHE A 119 10.82 16.95 10.38
N PHE A 120 11.98 16.54 10.92
CA PHE A 120 12.67 17.28 11.98
C PHE A 120 13.79 18.21 11.50
N LYS A 121 13.87 18.47 10.19
CA LYS A 121 14.78 19.48 9.64
C LYS A 121 14.32 20.88 10.11
N GLU A 122 15.24 21.71 10.62
CA GLU A 122 14.93 23.03 11.17
C GLU A 122 14.20 23.94 10.16
N GLU A 123 14.57 23.87 8.87
CA GLU A 123 13.94 24.63 7.80
C GLU A 123 12.47 24.24 7.61
N ASN A 124 12.17 22.94 7.73
CA ASN A 124 10.83 22.42 7.58
C ASN A 124 9.94 22.74 8.81
N LEU A 125 10.52 22.76 10.00
CA LEU A 125 9.81 23.18 11.22
C LEU A 125 9.43 24.66 11.19
N LYS A 126 10.29 25.54 10.64
CA LYS A 126 9.98 26.96 10.44
C LYS A 126 8.94 27.18 9.35
N ALA A 127 8.95 26.36 8.31
CA ALA A 127 7.98 26.44 7.22
C ALA A 127 6.53 26.11 7.65
N ILE A 128 6.33 25.31 8.71
CA ILE A 128 4.99 25.06 9.28
C ILE A 128 4.38 26.34 9.84
N SER A 129 5.20 27.19 10.49
CA SER A 129 4.77 28.46 11.09
C SER A 129 4.27 29.46 10.05
N ASP A 130 4.85 29.46 8.85
CA ASP A 130 4.64 30.53 7.87
C ASP A 130 3.71 30.15 6.69
N SER A 131 3.30 28.89 6.53
CA SER A 131 2.86 28.49 5.19
C SER A 131 1.91 27.32 5.06
N ILE A 132 0.91 27.12 5.92
CA ILE A 132 -0.13 26.11 5.63
C ILE A 132 -0.77 26.34 4.26
N PHE A 133 -0.94 27.58 3.85
CA PHE A 133 -1.52 27.93 2.54
C PHE A 133 -0.49 28.06 1.39
N ASN A 134 0.70 28.60 1.66
CA ASN A 134 1.68 28.87 0.61
C ASN A 134 2.41 27.64 0.07
N ASN A 135 2.63 26.60 0.88
CA ASN A 135 3.35 25.40 0.42
C ASN A 135 2.48 24.46 -0.42
N MET A 136 1.19 24.37 -0.14
CA MET A 136 0.26 23.58 -0.96
C MET A 136 0.16 24.09 -2.40
N VAL A 137 0.26 25.41 -2.62
CA VAL A 137 0.14 26.03 -3.94
C VAL A 137 1.46 25.99 -4.72
N LYS A 138 2.60 25.92 -4.05
CA LYS A 138 3.94 26.01 -4.69
C LYS A 138 4.39 24.76 -5.46
N SER A 139 3.78 23.60 -5.22
CA SER A 139 4.16 22.37 -5.92
C SER A 139 2.92 21.60 -6.42
N PRO A 140 2.31 22.04 -7.53
CA PRO A 140 1.12 21.38 -8.09
C PRO A 140 1.37 19.91 -8.45
N MET A 141 2.59 19.55 -8.86
CA MET A 141 2.95 18.17 -9.17
C MET A 141 2.96 17.29 -7.91
N HIS A 142 3.47 17.78 -6.79
CA HIS A 142 3.44 17.07 -5.50
C HIS A 142 1.99 16.88 -5.03
N LEU A 143 1.17 17.92 -5.09
CA LEU A 143 -0.25 17.86 -4.73
C LEU A 143 -1.01 16.84 -5.59
N ALA A 144 -0.81 16.87 -6.91
CA ALA A 144 -1.43 15.92 -7.83
C ALA A 144 -1.02 14.48 -7.52
N PHE A 145 0.27 14.24 -7.27
CA PHE A 145 0.76 12.90 -6.93
C PHE A 145 0.18 12.38 -5.61
N VAL A 146 0.15 13.21 -4.56
CA VAL A 146 -0.45 12.84 -3.27
C VAL A 146 -1.94 12.57 -3.43
N ALA A 147 -2.67 13.38 -4.22
CA ALA A 147 -4.08 13.15 -4.51
C ALA A 147 -4.31 11.79 -5.20
N ILE A 148 -3.49 11.44 -6.19
CA ILE A 148 -3.57 10.12 -6.86
C ILE A 148 -3.31 9.00 -5.86
N MET A 149 -2.27 9.12 -5.03
CA MET A 149 -1.95 8.11 -4.02
C MET A 149 -3.08 7.93 -3.00
N LEU A 150 -3.69 9.03 -2.54
CA LEU A 150 -4.83 8.99 -1.62
C LEU A 150 -6.03 8.26 -2.26
N VAL A 151 -6.32 8.53 -3.53
CA VAL A 151 -7.41 7.85 -4.26
C VAL A 151 -7.12 6.35 -4.40
N VAL A 152 -5.89 5.97 -4.75
CA VAL A 152 -5.49 4.54 -4.86
C VAL A 152 -5.68 3.83 -3.52
N ILE A 153 -5.18 4.43 -2.43
CA ILE A 153 -5.30 3.86 -1.09
C ILE A 153 -6.76 3.81 -0.65
N ALA A 154 -7.55 4.85 -0.91
CA ALA A 154 -8.98 4.87 -0.61
C ALA A 154 -9.73 3.75 -1.36
N VAL A 155 -9.45 3.55 -2.64
CA VAL A 155 -10.05 2.46 -3.45
C VAL A 155 -9.68 1.09 -2.89
N ILE A 156 -8.41 0.87 -2.52
CA ILE A 156 -7.98 -0.38 -1.90
C ILE A 156 -8.71 -0.59 -0.56
N SER A 157 -8.78 0.44 0.29
CA SER A 157 -9.44 0.37 1.59
C SER A 157 -10.95 0.13 1.47
N MET A 158 -11.63 0.79 0.52
CA MET A 158 -13.06 0.57 0.25
C MET A 158 -13.31 -0.85 -0.27
N LYS A 159 -12.50 -1.35 -1.20
CA LYS A 159 -12.62 -2.73 -1.69
C LYS A 159 -12.35 -3.75 -0.59
N ALA A 160 -11.37 -3.49 0.27
CA ALA A 160 -11.09 -4.33 1.43
C ALA A 160 -12.24 -4.32 2.43
N GLY A 161 -12.88 -3.16 2.68
CA GLY A 161 -14.02 -3.02 3.59
C GLY A 161 -15.31 -3.66 3.06
N CYS A 162 -15.54 -3.60 1.74
CA CYS A 162 -16.73 -4.17 1.09
C CYS A 162 -16.59 -5.68 0.75
N SER A 163 -15.40 -6.24 0.92
CA SER A 163 -15.15 -7.66 0.67
C SER A 163 -15.51 -8.47 1.91
N LYS A 164 -16.68 -9.11 1.92
CA LYS A 164 -17.04 -10.08 2.96
C LYS A 164 -16.39 -11.41 2.66
N LYS A 165 -15.75 -11.98 3.66
CA LYS A 165 -15.20 -13.33 3.61
C LYS A 165 -16.36 -14.33 3.69
N THR A 166 -16.55 -15.16 2.67
CA THR A 166 -17.50 -16.29 2.73
C THR A 166 -16.93 -17.36 3.66
N GLU A 167 -17.78 -18.18 4.28
CA GLU A 167 -17.38 -19.34 5.10
C GLU A 167 -16.45 -20.32 4.36
N ARG A 168 -16.43 -20.29 3.02
CA ARG A 168 -15.54 -21.07 2.16
C ARG A 168 -14.22 -20.37 1.81
N GLY A 169 -13.93 -19.19 2.36
CA GLY A 169 -12.70 -18.46 2.06
C GLY A 169 -12.68 -17.71 0.73
N GLU A 170 -13.77 -17.74 -0.04
CA GLU A 170 -13.88 -16.98 -1.29
C GLU A 170 -14.30 -15.54 -1.04
N LEU A 171 -13.68 -14.60 -1.77
CA LEU A 171 -14.01 -13.19 -1.72
C LEU A 171 -15.27 -12.93 -2.58
N VAL A 172 -16.41 -12.70 -1.94
CA VAL A 172 -17.65 -12.32 -2.62
C VAL A 172 -17.73 -10.79 -2.71
N LYS A 173 -17.89 -10.28 -3.92
CA LYS A 173 -18.16 -8.86 -4.17
C LYS A 173 -19.64 -8.60 -3.91
N GLU A 174 -20.00 -8.08 -2.76
CA GLU A 174 -21.31 -7.50 -2.50
C GLU A 174 -21.26 -5.99 -2.64
N GLY A 175 -22.03 -5.43 -3.56
CA GLY A 175 -22.26 -4.00 -3.73
C GLY A 175 -21.57 -3.36 -4.94
N PHE A 176 -22.07 -2.20 -5.32
CA PHE A 176 -21.55 -1.37 -6.39
C PHE A 176 -20.25 -0.68 -5.90
N VAL A 177 -19.12 -1.35 -6.09
CA VAL A 177 -17.80 -0.75 -5.87
C VAL A 177 -17.22 -0.40 -7.23
N PRO A 178 -16.84 0.86 -7.50
CA PRO A 178 -16.21 1.25 -8.75
C PRO A 178 -15.02 0.33 -9.03
N SER A 179 -14.85 -0.11 -10.27
CA SER A 179 -13.67 -0.90 -10.62
C SER A 179 -12.43 -0.04 -10.29
N GLY A 180 -11.41 -0.63 -9.65
CA GLY A 180 -10.19 0.11 -9.29
C GLY A 180 -9.57 0.83 -10.50
N GLN A 181 -9.75 0.27 -11.69
CA GLN A 181 -9.30 0.84 -12.95
C GLN A 181 -10.04 2.15 -13.30
N SER A 182 -11.37 2.21 -13.14
CA SER A 182 -12.14 3.43 -13.39
C SER A 182 -11.84 4.54 -12.38
N ALA A 183 -11.62 4.21 -11.11
CA ALA A 183 -11.27 5.19 -10.10
C ALA A 183 -9.86 5.76 -10.31
N ILE A 184 -8.88 4.92 -10.66
CA ILE A 184 -7.52 5.37 -10.99
C ILE A 184 -7.53 6.22 -12.27
N ALA A 185 -8.25 5.78 -13.32
CA ALA A 185 -8.37 6.55 -14.56
C ALA A 185 -9.00 7.93 -14.32
N PHE A 186 -10.03 8.00 -13.47
CA PHE A 186 -10.67 9.28 -13.11
C PHE A 186 -9.72 10.18 -12.30
N ALA A 187 -8.97 9.61 -11.34
CA ALA A 187 -7.98 10.37 -10.56
C ALA A 187 -6.85 10.92 -11.43
N VAL A 188 -6.35 10.12 -12.38
CA VAL A 188 -5.32 10.58 -13.33
C VAL A 188 -5.86 11.69 -14.24
N LEU A 189 -7.08 11.56 -14.76
CA LEU A 189 -7.70 12.57 -15.60
C LEU A 189 -7.93 13.89 -14.84
N THR A 190 -8.35 13.84 -13.58
CA THR A 190 -8.56 15.05 -12.75
C THR A 190 -7.27 15.69 -12.28
N ALA A 191 -6.13 14.98 -12.25
CA ALA A 191 -4.84 15.51 -11.87
C ALA A 191 -4.09 16.20 -13.03
N ILE A 192 -4.54 16.00 -14.29
CA ILE A 192 -3.93 16.58 -15.50
C ILE A 192 -4.61 17.92 -15.86
N TRP A 193 -5.79 18.21 -15.32
CA TRP A 193 -6.51 19.49 -15.46
C TRP A 193 -6.22 20.42 -14.29
#